data_ac4cc38c585665c793326c66becc24df
#
_entry.id   ac4cc38c585665c793326c66becc24df
#
_cell.length_a   1.000
_cell.length_b   1.000
_cell.length_c   1.000
_cell.angle_alpha   90.00
_cell.angle_beta   90.00
_cell.angle_gamma   90.00
#
_symmetry.space_group_name_H-M   'P 1'
#
loop_
_entity.id
_entity.type
_entity.pdbx_description
1 polymer ?
#
loop_
_entity_poly.entity_id
_entity_poly.type
_entity_poly.pdbx_seq_one_letter_code
_entity_poly.pdbx_strand_id
1 'polypeptide(L)'
;MPFKFEAGTPDFIGIIGLGEAIEYVKSVGLEAIAAHEHELIEYAMGQIRQIPGIILYGDAPGKSSVVSFGLKGIHHFDLGTLLDKMGIAVRTGQLCADPVMQHYGVTGMVRASFAMYNTLEEIDALCAGLKKIEQIFKM
;
A
#
# COMPACT_ATOMS: atom_id res chain seq x y z
N MET A 1 -17.36 -33.86 0.42
CA MET A 1 -18.48 -33.30 1.18
C MET A 1 -18.30 -31.79 1.20
N PRO A 2 -19.04 -31.02 0.39
CA PRO A 2 -18.81 -29.56 0.29
C PRO A 2 -19.17 -28.81 1.58
N PHE A 3 -20.14 -29.31 2.36
CA PHE A 3 -20.69 -28.59 3.53
C PHE A 3 -20.00 -28.93 4.87
N LYS A 4 -18.89 -29.63 4.87
CA LYS A 4 -18.23 -30.09 6.11
C LYS A 4 -17.85 -28.94 7.06
N PHE A 5 -17.53 -27.79 6.54
CA PHE A 5 -17.06 -26.62 7.30
C PHE A 5 -18.07 -25.48 7.40
N GLU A 6 -19.29 -25.69 6.91
CA GLU A 6 -20.36 -24.71 6.95
C GLU A 6 -21.21 -24.92 8.22
N ALA A 7 -21.17 -23.96 9.13
CA ALA A 7 -21.89 -24.05 10.41
C ALA A 7 -23.36 -23.64 10.35
N GLY A 8 -23.83 -23.15 9.22
CA GLY A 8 -25.20 -22.66 9.03
C GLY A 8 -25.45 -22.08 7.64
N THR A 9 -26.46 -21.24 7.51
CA THR A 9 -26.78 -20.55 6.25
C THR A 9 -25.60 -19.69 5.80
N PRO A 10 -25.06 -19.88 4.57
CA PRO A 10 -23.95 -19.08 4.07
C PRO A 10 -24.39 -17.64 3.80
N ASP A 11 -23.40 -16.73 3.74
CA ASP A 11 -23.59 -15.33 3.33
C ASP A 11 -23.85 -15.26 1.81
N PHE A 12 -25.07 -15.58 1.39
CA PHE A 12 -25.44 -15.60 -0.03
C PHE A 12 -25.43 -14.21 -0.66
N ILE A 13 -25.68 -13.14 0.12
CA ILE A 13 -25.62 -11.75 -0.38
C ILE A 13 -24.18 -11.38 -0.71
N GLY A 14 -23.24 -11.66 0.19
CA GLY A 14 -21.82 -11.44 -0.06
C GLY A 14 -21.28 -12.28 -1.21
N ILE A 15 -21.74 -13.55 -1.34
CA ILE A 15 -21.35 -14.44 -2.44
C ILE A 15 -21.82 -13.91 -3.80
N ILE A 16 -23.05 -13.41 -3.90
CA ILE A 16 -23.57 -12.78 -5.11
C ILE A 16 -22.77 -11.52 -5.45
N GLY A 17 -22.53 -10.65 -4.46
CA GLY A 17 -21.71 -9.44 -4.65
C GLY A 17 -20.27 -9.75 -5.08
N LEU A 18 -19.66 -10.82 -4.55
CA LEU A 18 -18.36 -11.29 -4.99
C LEU A 18 -18.39 -11.75 -6.46
N GLY A 19 -19.47 -12.45 -6.88
CA GLY A 19 -19.65 -12.84 -8.27
C GLY A 19 -19.62 -11.64 -9.22
N GLU A 20 -20.39 -10.60 -8.93
CA GLU A 20 -20.41 -9.36 -9.71
C GLU A 20 -19.03 -8.64 -9.70
N ALA A 21 -18.36 -8.61 -8.57
CA ALA A 21 -17.03 -8.02 -8.48
C ALA A 21 -16.01 -8.77 -9.35
N ILE A 22 -16.08 -10.10 -9.41
CA ILE A 22 -15.21 -10.92 -10.28
C ILE A 22 -15.50 -10.61 -11.76
N GLU A 23 -16.76 -10.52 -12.16
CA GLU A 23 -17.10 -10.18 -13.56
C GLU A 23 -16.68 -8.75 -13.92
N TYR A 24 -16.77 -7.79 -12.98
CA TYR A 24 -16.23 -6.45 -13.18
C TYR A 24 -14.71 -6.48 -13.42
N VAL A 25 -13.95 -7.15 -12.57
CA VAL A 25 -12.48 -7.26 -12.72
C VAL A 25 -12.10 -7.93 -14.04
N LYS A 26 -12.84 -9.00 -14.44
CA LYS A 26 -12.65 -9.64 -15.75
C LYS A 26 -12.96 -8.70 -16.91
N SER A 27 -13.98 -7.86 -16.79
CA SER A 27 -14.34 -6.90 -17.84
C SER A 27 -13.28 -5.81 -18.05
N VAL A 28 -12.58 -5.40 -16.97
CA VAL A 28 -11.43 -4.51 -17.05
C VAL A 28 -10.22 -5.24 -17.67
N GLY A 29 -10.03 -6.50 -17.33
CA GLY A 29 -8.94 -7.37 -17.80
C GLY A 29 -7.76 -7.42 -16.84
N LEU A 30 -7.45 -8.61 -16.36
CA LEU A 30 -6.36 -8.82 -15.38
C LEU A 30 -5.00 -8.37 -15.91
N GLU A 31 -4.74 -8.57 -17.19
CA GLU A 31 -3.48 -8.16 -17.81
C GLU A 31 -3.35 -6.63 -17.89
N ALA A 32 -4.45 -5.93 -18.22
CA ALA A 32 -4.49 -4.47 -18.23
C ALA A 32 -4.28 -3.89 -16.81
N ILE A 33 -4.93 -4.48 -15.80
CA ILE A 33 -4.75 -4.12 -14.40
C ILE A 33 -3.29 -4.31 -13.99
N ALA A 34 -2.72 -5.48 -14.26
CA ALA A 34 -1.33 -5.78 -13.90
C ALA A 34 -0.33 -4.84 -14.58
N ALA A 35 -0.55 -4.50 -15.85
CA ALA A 35 0.32 -3.58 -16.57
C ALA A 35 0.28 -2.17 -15.98
N HIS A 36 -0.92 -1.66 -15.68
CA HIS A 36 -1.10 -0.35 -15.05
C HIS A 36 -0.49 -0.29 -13.64
N GLU A 37 -0.76 -1.30 -12.81
CA GLU A 37 -0.19 -1.39 -11.47
C GLU A 37 1.35 -1.50 -11.50
N HIS A 38 1.90 -2.17 -12.52
CA HIS A 38 3.35 -2.23 -12.73
C HIS A 38 3.94 -0.85 -13.07
N GLU A 39 3.28 -0.08 -13.93
CA GLU A 39 3.68 1.29 -14.22
C GLU A 39 3.66 2.17 -12.96
N LEU A 40 2.59 2.10 -12.17
CA LEU A 40 2.46 2.84 -10.91
C LEU A 40 3.58 2.50 -9.92
N ILE A 41 3.89 1.21 -9.73
CA ILE A 41 4.92 0.81 -8.75
C ILE A 41 6.32 1.21 -9.18
N GLU A 42 6.67 1.09 -10.45
CA GLU A 42 7.96 1.53 -10.98
C GLU A 42 8.12 3.04 -10.82
N TYR A 43 7.10 3.81 -11.18
CA TYR A 43 7.09 5.25 -10.97
C TYR A 43 7.23 5.63 -9.50
N ALA A 44 6.42 5.03 -8.62
CA ALA A 44 6.46 5.29 -7.19
C ALA A 44 7.84 5.00 -6.59
N MET A 45 8.43 3.85 -6.92
CA MET A 45 9.75 3.46 -6.45
C MET A 45 10.83 4.44 -6.92
N GLY A 46 10.75 4.89 -8.17
CA GLY A 46 11.67 5.89 -8.74
C GLY A 46 11.61 7.23 -8.00
N GLN A 47 10.41 7.69 -7.65
CA GLN A 47 10.22 8.96 -6.95
C GLN A 47 10.53 8.87 -5.46
N ILE A 48 10.03 7.84 -4.77
CA ILE A 48 10.18 7.68 -3.32
C ILE A 48 11.66 7.51 -2.94
N ARG A 49 12.46 6.78 -3.73
CA ARG A 49 13.91 6.62 -3.50
C ARG A 49 14.68 7.93 -3.46
N GLN A 50 14.19 8.98 -4.10
CA GLN A 50 14.85 10.28 -4.13
C GLN A 50 14.58 11.13 -2.87
N ILE A 51 13.69 10.68 -1.96
CA ILE A 51 13.33 11.43 -0.76
C ILE A 51 14.42 11.20 0.30
N PRO A 52 15.06 12.26 0.81
CA PRO A 52 16.07 12.12 1.84
C PRO A 52 15.52 11.46 3.11
N GLY A 53 16.29 10.54 3.67
CA GLY A 53 15.90 9.85 4.89
C GLY A 53 14.83 8.78 4.74
N ILE A 54 14.36 8.51 3.52
CA ILE A 54 13.42 7.40 3.26
C ILE A 54 14.11 6.06 3.54
N ILE A 55 13.39 5.14 4.13
CA ILE A 55 13.80 3.77 4.36
C ILE A 55 12.79 2.88 3.64
N LEU A 56 13.23 2.10 2.66
CA LEU A 56 12.38 1.16 1.94
C LEU A 56 12.50 -0.24 2.51
N TYR A 57 11.38 -0.93 2.63
CA TYR A 57 11.29 -2.32 3.08
C TYR A 57 10.78 -3.20 1.95
N GLY A 58 11.43 -4.34 1.72
CA GLY A 58 11.04 -5.26 0.64
C GLY A 58 11.28 -4.68 -0.75
N ASP A 59 12.50 -4.23 -1.02
CA ASP A 59 12.91 -3.63 -2.30
C ASP A 59 13.46 -4.71 -3.26
N ALA A 60 12.67 -5.75 -3.53
CA ALA A 60 13.01 -6.81 -4.46
C ALA A 60 12.40 -6.57 -5.84
N PRO A 61 13.05 -7.05 -6.94
CA PRO A 61 12.44 -7.05 -8.27
C PRO A 61 11.12 -7.84 -8.31
N GLY A 62 10.19 -7.40 -9.16
CA GLY A 62 8.94 -8.12 -9.39
C GLY A 62 7.95 -8.02 -8.23
N LYS A 63 8.05 -6.98 -7.41
CA LYS A 63 7.09 -6.71 -6.34
C LYS A 63 5.71 -6.34 -6.87
N SER A 64 4.69 -6.56 -6.05
CA SER A 64 3.33 -6.07 -6.33
C SER A 64 3.24 -4.54 -6.17
N SER A 65 2.11 -3.96 -6.50
CA SER A 65 1.80 -2.52 -6.42
C SER A 65 1.73 -1.96 -4.98
N VAL A 66 2.66 -2.37 -4.12
CA VAL A 66 2.74 -2.00 -2.70
C VAL A 66 4.14 -1.50 -2.36
N VAL A 67 4.22 -0.34 -1.70
CA VAL A 67 5.46 0.21 -1.14
C VAL A 67 5.37 0.27 0.37
N SER A 68 6.29 -0.41 1.06
CA SER A 68 6.44 -0.30 2.51
C SER A 68 7.68 0.54 2.81
N PHE A 69 7.50 1.55 3.66
CA PHE A 69 8.57 2.50 3.95
C PHE A 69 8.50 3.05 5.37
N GLY A 70 9.57 3.70 5.77
CA GLY A 70 9.67 4.57 6.93
C GLY A 70 10.39 5.86 6.57
N LEU A 71 10.41 6.83 7.47
CA LEU A 71 11.21 8.06 7.34
C LEU A 71 12.08 8.20 8.59
N LYS A 72 13.37 8.39 8.39
CA LYS A 72 14.37 8.42 9.47
C LYS A 72 13.98 9.45 10.54
N GLY A 73 13.97 9.00 11.80
CA GLY A 73 13.65 9.85 12.95
C GLY A 73 12.16 10.10 13.20
N ILE A 74 11.27 9.53 12.38
CA ILE A 74 9.81 9.71 12.53
C ILE A 74 9.15 8.34 12.76
N HIS A 75 8.34 8.26 13.81
CA HIS A 75 7.58 7.05 14.10
C HIS A 75 6.50 6.82 13.03
N HIS A 76 6.27 5.58 12.65
CA HIS A 76 5.36 5.24 11.54
C HIS A 76 3.92 5.76 11.76
N PHE A 77 3.41 5.82 12.99
CA PHE A 77 2.10 6.40 13.29
C PHE A 77 2.06 7.91 13.06
N ASP A 78 3.13 8.62 13.47
CA ASP A 78 3.22 10.06 13.29
C ASP A 78 3.31 10.39 11.80
N LEU A 79 4.11 9.64 11.04
CA LEU A 79 4.23 9.78 9.60
C LEU A 79 2.86 9.57 8.90
N GLY A 80 2.14 8.51 9.26
CA GLY A 80 0.81 8.26 8.72
C GLY A 80 -0.21 9.34 9.09
N THR A 81 -0.18 9.81 10.35
CA THR A 81 -1.07 10.89 10.82
C THR A 81 -0.81 12.20 10.07
N LEU A 82 0.45 12.52 9.78
CA LEU A 82 0.80 13.72 9.02
C LEU A 82 0.36 13.63 7.56
N LEU A 83 0.51 12.46 6.93
CA LEU A 83 0.01 12.20 5.59
C LEU A 83 -1.53 12.29 5.53
N ASP A 84 -2.22 11.70 6.50
CA ASP A 84 -3.69 11.77 6.61
C ASP A 84 -4.22 13.20 6.67
N LYS A 85 -3.56 14.08 7.45
CA LYS A 85 -3.88 15.51 7.49
C LYS A 85 -3.68 16.24 6.15
N MET A 86 -2.94 15.65 5.24
CA MET A 86 -2.73 16.16 3.88
C MET A 86 -3.69 15.50 2.86
N GLY A 87 -4.63 14.66 3.32
CA GLY A 87 -5.55 13.91 2.48
C GLY A 87 -4.93 12.68 1.80
N ILE A 88 -3.79 12.19 2.30
CA ILE A 88 -3.07 11.04 1.74
C ILE A 88 -3.29 9.83 2.63
N ALA A 89 -4.07 8.87 2.15
CA ALA A 89 -4.39 7.65 2.88
C ALA A 89 -3.29 6.60 2.73
N VAL A 90 -2.69 6.21 3.87
CA VAL A 90 -1.71 5.12 3.95
C VAL A 90 -2.07 4.21 5.13
N ARG A 91 -1.52 3.01 5.15
CA ARG A 91 -1.64 2.12 6.29
C ARG A 91 -0.37 2.15 7.13
N THR A 92 -0.52 2.16 8.46
CA THR A 92 0.60 2.17 9.40
C THR A 92 0.51 1.01 10.39
N GLY A 93 1.64 0.63 10.97
CA GLY A 93 1.75 -0.37 12.03
C GLY A 93 2.41 -1.67 11.58
N GLN A 94 2.12 -2.76 12.28
CA GLN A 94 2.71 -4.08 12.02
C GLN A 94 2.15 -4.75 10.76
N LEU A 95 1.04 -4.27 10.20
CA LEU A 95 0.42 -4.75 8.95
C LEU A 95 0.06 -6.25 8.99
N CYS A 96 -0.22 -6.81 10.18
CA CYS A 96 -0.42 -8.24 10.43
C CYS A 96 0.79 -9.11 10.02
N ALA A 97 2.01 -8.57 10.10
CA ALA A 97 3.26 -9.17 9.64
C ALA A 97 4.38 -9.03 10.69
N ASP A 98 4.08 -9.39 11.94
CA ASP A 98 5.02 -9.27 13.07
C ASP A 98 6.40 -9.92 12.80
N PRO A 99 6.51 -11.13 12.20
CA PRO A 99 7.81 -11.69 11.85
C PRO A 99 8.63 -10.83 10.89
N VAL A 100 7.96 -10.09 10.00
CA VAL A 100 8.63 -9.15 9.07
C VAL A 100 9.15 -7.93 9.84
N MET A 101 8.36 -7.42 10.80
CA MET A 101 8.81 -6.32 11.66
C MET A 101 10.05 -6.71 12.48
N GLN A 102 10.05 -7.91 13.04
CA GLN A 102 11.21 -8.46 13.77
C GLN A 102 12.43 -8.60 12.88
N HIS A 103 12.27 -9.08 11.65
CA HIS A 103 13.35 -9.21 10.67
C HIS A 103 14.02 -7.86 10.37
N TYR A 104 13.24 -6.80 10.22
CA TYR A 104 13.76 -5.45 9.97
C TYR A 104 14.12 -4.67 11.24
N GLY A 105 13.84 -5.20 12.43
CA GLY A 105 14.13 -4.55 13.70
C GLY A 105 13.28 -3.28 13.93
N VAL A 106 12.04 -3.25 13.46
CA VAL A 106 11.13 -2.11 13.55
C VAL A 106 9.83 -2.47 14.25
N THR A 107 9.15 -1.49 14.86
CA THR A 107 7.86 -1.68 15.52
C THR A 107 6.68 -1.59 14.56
N GLY A 108 6.90 -1.12 13.35
CA GLY A 108 5.89 -0.95 12.31
C GLY A 108 6.44 -0.19 11.11
N MET A 109 5.66 -0.14 10.05
CA MET A 109 5.98 0.51 8.78
C MET A 109 4.80 1.37 8.32
N VAL A 110 5.03 2.24 7.35
CA VAL A 110 3.98 2.87 6.53
C VAL A 110 3.89 2.11 5.23
N ARG A 111 2.68 1.87 4.74
CA ARG A 111 2.42 1.18 3.47
C ARG A 111 1.49 2.00 2.60
N ALA A 112 1.95 2.35 1.40
CA ALA A 112 1.12 2.79 0.30
C ALA A 112 0.81 1.59 -0.60
N SER A 113 -0.44 1.47 -1.03
CA SER A 113 -0.89 0.42 -1.96
C SER A 113 -1.58 1.11 -3.13
N PHE A 114 -1.21 0.71 -4.33
CA PHE A 114 -1.78 1.25 -5.56
C PHE A 114 -2.62 0.18 -6.23
N ALA A 115 -3.70 0.56 -6.86
CA ALA A 115 -4.62 -0.30 -7.56
C ALA A 115 -4.99 0.30 -8.93
N MET A 116 -5.78 -0.42 -9.70
CA MET A 116 -6.16 -0.06 -11.08
C MET A 116 -6.84 1.31 -11.23
N TYR A 117 -7.25 1.95 -10.15
CA TYR A 117 -7.91 3.26 -10.15
C TYR A 117 -6.99 4.40 -9.66
N ASN A 118 -5.76 4.12 -9.25
CA ASN A 118 -4.81 5.15 -8.84
C ASN A 118 -4.09 5.76 -10.05
N THR A 119 -3.57 6.97 -9.86
CA THR A 119 -2.90 7.75 -10.89
C THR A 119 -1.48 8.14 -10.51
N LEU A 120 -0.69 8.58 -11.49
CA LEU A 120 0.67 9.08 -11.27
C LEU A 120 0.67 10.37 -10.42
N GLU A 121 -0.35 11.22 -10.59
CA GLU A 121 -0.51 12.46 -9.82
C GLU A 121 -0.76 12.18 -8.33
N GLU A 122 -1.43 11.08 -8.00
CA GLU A 122 -1.60 10.66 -6.59
C GLU A 122 -0.28 10.20 -5.97
N ILE A 123 0.59 9.57 -6.75
CA ILE A 123 1.96 9.24 -6.33
C ILE A 123 2.79 10.51 -6.14
N ASP A 124 2.66 11.48 -7.03
CA ASP A 124 3.32 12.79 -6.87
C ASP A 124 2.85 13.50 -5.59
N ALA A 125 1.56 13.44 -5.28
CA ALA A 125 1.01 13.99 -4.04
C ALA A 125 1.61 13.31 -2.80
N LEU A 126 1.71 11.97 -2.80
CA LEU A 126 2.39 11.22 -1.74
C LEU A 126 3.84 11.66 -1.58
N CYS A 127 4.59 11.76 -2.67
CA CYS A 127 5.99 12.17 -2.66
C CYS A 127 6.18 13.62 -2.17
N ALA A 128 5.29 14.52 -2.58
CA ALA A 128 5.28 15.91 -2.11
C ALA A 128 4.99 15.98 -0.61
N GLY A 129 4.02 15.21 -0.11
CA GLY A 129 3.71 15.08 1.31
C GLY A 129 4.90 14.57 2.12
N LEU A 130 5.57 13.52 1.66
CA LEU A 130 6.75 12.97 2.31
C LEU A 130 7.91 13.95 2.35
N LYS A 131 8.20 14.66 1.26
CA LYS A 131 9.23 15.71 1.20
C LYS A 131 8.93 16.85 2.16
N LYS A 132 7.67 17.28 2.26
CA LYS A 132 7.25 18.33 3.20
C LYS A 132 7.45 17.89 4.66
N ILE A 133 7.09 16.66 5.00
CA ILE A 133 7.30 16.12 6.35
C ILE A 133 8.80 16.04 6.66
N GLU A 134 9.61 15.53 5.74
CA GLU A 134 11.06 15.44 5.90
C GLU A 134 11.69 16.81 6.18
N GLN A 135 11.27 17.86 5.51
CA GLN A 135 11.72 19.23 5.74
C GLN A 135 11.37 19.75 7.13
N ILE A 136 10.18 19.42 7.65
CA ILE A 136 9.75 19.83 9.01
C ILE A 136 10.64 19.21 10.09
N PHE A 137 11.09 17.97 9.90
CA PHE A 137 11.87 17.23 10.89
C PHE A 137 13.38 17.34 10.72
N LYS A 138 13.85 18.05 9.69
CA LYS A 138 15.28 18.34 9.46
C LYS A 138 15.85 19.44 10.36
N MET A 139 15.01 20.13 11.13
CA MET A 139 15.45 21.22 12.02
C MET A 139 16.06 20.69 13.30
#